data_4c1329cd6e43ae99fff28595254f8aa4
#
_entry.id   4c1329cd6e43ae99fff28595254f8aa4
#
_cell.length_a   1.000
_cell.length_b   1.000
_cell.length_c   1.000
_cell.angle_alpha   90.00
_cell.angle_beta   90.00
_cell.angle_gamma   90.00
#
_symmetry.space_group_name_H-M   'P 1'
#
loop_
_entity.id
_entity.type
_entity.pdbx_description
1 polymer ?
#
loop_
_entity_poly.entity_id
_entity_poly.type
_entity_poly.pdbx_seq_one_letter_code
_entity_poly.pdbx_strand_id
1 'polypeptide(L)'
;RGLQRDVAGVAPGRRAGAVLHDPDRLAEARQLVADAREAGPPLPGPSPRYTIDIFSVGATSRTAVEAMRSAAATPGQRYNPLVIVGHSGVGKTHLLHAFGHALKASGLARVAVLDGRTFVEGLVAALGEGSVTRWRQRLRRVDALLIDDVGVLAGKERSQEELYLLYNLLLDSNRQMAFTARVPPAQLAGFEPRLATRLAGGLVVELGLPDREARVHEVERLLGSAAVDPDLVDFFASRPTGSLRELQQLVQRVTAAADQRAVPLSAPTARRLLDGEPEEATRTPRRGSGLLAPGSGALRSREKMIETWPDVSERVIEEWR
;
A
#
# COMPACT_ATOMS: atom_id res chain seq x y z
N ARG A 1 66.66 28.76 -36.32
CA ARG A 1 66.97 27.72 -35.33
C ARG A 1 65.68 27.21 -34.75
N GLY A 2 65.28 26.19 -35.22
CA GLY A 2 64.27 25.27 -35.31
C GLY A 2 63.87 24.64 -33.99
N LEU A 3 62.58 24.43 -33.85
CA LEU A 3 62.00 23.36 -33.02
C LEU A 3 60.80 22.79 -33.78
N GLN A 4 61.11 21.72 -34.50
CA GLN A 4 60.14 20.75 -35.00
C GLN A 4 59.48 20.07 -33.80
N ARG A 5 58.16 20.15 -33.72
CA ARG A 5 57.37 19.30 -32.83
C ARG A 5 56.93 18.08 -33.62
N ASP A 6 57.48 16.95 -33.24
CA ASP A 6 57.06 15.64 -33.65
C ASP A 6 55.62 15.39 -33.14
N VAL A 7 54.71 15.13 -34.07
CA VAL A 7 53.38 14.56 -33.82
C VAL A 7 53.49 13.06 -34.12
N ALA A 8 53.80 12.29 -33.10
CA ALA A 8 53.82 10.86 -33.22
C ALA A 8 52.47 10.26 -32.75
N GLY A 9 51.77 9.64 -33.69
CA GLY A 9 51.15 8.35 -33.57
C GLY A 9 49.98 8.20 -32.59
N VAL A 10 48.76 8.59 -33.01
CA VAL A 10 47.55 8.00 -32.49
C VAL A 10 47.35 6.62 -33.14
N ALA A 11 47.52 5.57 -32.40
CA ALA A 11 47.24 4.19 -32.83
C ALA A 11 45.76 3.99 -33.06
N PRO A 12 45.32 3.34 -34.15
CA PRO A 12 43.93 3.11 -34.46
C PRO A 12 43.37 1.96 -33.61
N GLY A 13 42.24 2.25 -32.97
CA GLY A 13 41.12 1.36 -32.76
C GLY A 13 41.38 -0.03 -32.17
N ARG A 14 41.28 -0.17 -30.85
CA ARG A 14 40.89 -1.46 -30.27
C ARG A 14 39.47 -1.75 -30.72
N ARG A 15 39.34 -2.77 -31.56
CA ARG A 15 38.08 -3.28 -32.11
C ARG A 15 37.11 -3.64 -30.99
N ALA A 16 35.98 -2.99 -30.96
CA ALA A 16 34.81 -3.28 -30.12
C ALA A 16 34.13 -4.63 -30.51
N GLY A 17 34.79 -5.49 -31.31
CA GLY A 17 34.24 -6.72 -31.87
C GLY A 17 34.64 -8.02 -31.17
N ALA A 18 35.49 -7.98 -30.13
CA ALA A 18 36.06 -9.21 -29.55
C ALA A 18 35.32 -9.74 -28.30
N VAL A 19 34.28 -9.08 -27.84
CA VAL A 19 33.56 -9.49 -26.61
C VAL A 19 32.40 -10.47 -26.86
N LEU A 20 32.04 -10.73 -28.13
CA LEU A 20 30.89 -11.56 -28.50
C LEU A 20 31.19 -13.02 -28.87
N HIS A 21 32.42 -13.47 -28.74
CA HIS A 21 32.83 -14.81 -29.20
C HIS A 21 33.50 -15.68 -28.10
N ASP A 22 33.18 -15.41 -26.84
CA ASP A 22 33.53 -16.31 -25.75
C ASP A 22 32.41 -17.37 -25.63
N PRO A 23 32.68 -18.65 -26.06
CA PRO A 23 31.66 -19.70 -26.03
C PRO A 23 31.15 -19.99 -24.61
N ASP A 24 32.00 -19.78 -23.58
CA ASP A 24 31.66 -20.03 -22.19
C ASP A 24 30.67 -18.94 -21.70
N ARG A 25 30.91 -17.68 -22.05
CA ARG A 25 29.97 -16.58 -21.76
C ARG A 25 28.65 -16.70 -22.50
N LEU A 26 28.68 -17.23 -23.73
CA LEU A 26 27.45 -17.50 -24.48
C LEU A 26 26.69 -18.69 -23.90
N ALA A 27 27.37 -19.72 -23.41
CA ALA A 27 26.74 -20.84 -22.71
C ALA A 27 26.14 -20.38 -21.39
N GLU A 28 26.85 -19.56 -20.61
CA GLU A 28 26.38 -18.97 -19.36
C GLU A 28 25.17 -18.04 -19.58
N ALA A 29 25.21 -17.19 -20.60
CA ALA A 29 24.06 -16.34 -20.98
C ALA A 29 22.84 -17.16 -21.45
N ARG A 30 23.08 -18.25 -22.21
CA ARG A 30 21.98 -19.15 -22.61
C ARG A 30 21.40 -19.88 -21.43
N GLN A 31 22.22 -20.32 -20.48
CA GLN A 31 21.75 -20.94 -19.25
C GLN A 31 20.94 -19.96 -18.41
N LEU A 32 21.40 -18.70 -18.24
CA LEU A 32 20.66 -17.63 -17.56
C LEU A 32 19.32 -17.33 -18.21
N VAL A 33 19.27 -17.33 -19.57
CA VAL A 33 18.02 -17.12 -20.32
C VAL A 33 17.09 -18.33 -20.17
N ALA A 34 17.62 -19.55 -20.20
CA ALA A 34 16.82 -20.76 -19.96
C ALA A 34 16.26 -20.78 -18.54
N ASP A 35 17.09 -20.50 -17.53
CA ASP A 35 16.69 -20.40 -16.13
C ASP A 35 15.64 -19.28 -15.90
N ALA A 36 15.77 -18.16 -16.62
CA ALA A 36 14.79 -17.08 -16.55
C ALA A 36 13.44 -17.47 -17.21
N ARG A 37 13.47 -18.22 -18.32
CA ARG A 37 12.26 -18.74 -18.97
C ARG A 37 11.57 -19.80 -18.12
N GLU A 38 12.32 -20.67 -17.47
CA GLU A 38 11.77 -21.67 -16.54
C GLU A 38 11.20 -21.05 -15.26
N ALA A 39 11.77 -19.93 -14.81
CA ALA A 39 11.34 -19.24 -13.60
C ALA A 39 9.97 -18.55 -13.74
N GLY A 40 9.52 -18.30 -14.97
CA GLY A 40 8.30 -17.50 -15.24
C GLY A 40 8.47 -16.00 -14.93
N PRO A 41 7.41 -15.20 -15.03
CA PRO A 41 7.49 -13.76 -14.80
C PRO A 41 7.97 -13.44 -13.37
N PRO A 42 8.69 -12.32 -13.18
CA PRO A 42 9.16 -11.92 -11.85
C PRO A 42 7.99 -11.72 -10.88
N LEU A 43 8.23 -12.00 -9.60
CA LEU A 43 7.25 -11.71 -8.54
C LEU A 43 7.09 -10.19 -8.40
N PRO A 44 5.89 -9.71 -8.01
CA PRO A 44 5.66 -8.29 -7.80
C PRO A 44 6.58 -7.74 -6.71
N GLY A 45 7.18 -6.59 -6.99
CA GLY A 45 8.00 -5.85 -6.04
C GLY A 45 7.20 -4.82 -5.24
N PRO A 46 7.89 -3.98 -4.44
CA PRO A 46 7.22 -2.92 -3.71
C PRO A 46 6.60 -1.89 -4.65
N SER A 47 5.37 -1.50 -4.35
CA SER A 47 4.63 -0.50 -5.12
C SER A 47 5.23 0.90 -4.94
N PRO A 48 5.46 1.68 -6.02
CA PRO A 48 5.99 3.03 -5.92
C PRO A 48 5.07 4.02 -5.20
N ARG A 49 3.80 3.64 -4.99
CA ARG A 49 2.81 4.47 -4.27
C ARG A 49 3.03 4.51 -2.76
N TYR A 50 3.81 3.60 -2.21
CA TYR A 50 3.98 3.41 -0.77
C TYR A 50 5.45 3.54 -0.39
N THR A 51 5.92 4.78 -0.27
CA THR A 51 7.28 5.12 0.17
C THR A 51 7.27 5.60 1.62
N ILE A 52 8.43 5.55 2.28
CA ILE A 52 8.53 6.03 3.67
C ILE A 52 8.35 7.55 3.77
N ASP A 53 8.66 8.30 2.71
CA ASP A 53 8.58 9.77 2.69
C ASP A 53 7.14 10.28 2.78
N ILE A 54 6.18 9.49 2.28
CA ILE A 54 4.76 9.83 2.36
C ILE A 54 4.01 9.06 3.45
N PHE A 55 4.75 8.32 4.30
CA PHE A 55 4.16 7.63 5.43
C PHE A 55 4.01 8.60 6.62
N SER A 56 2.77 8.77 7.09
CA SER A 56 2.47 9.65 8.22
C SER A 56 2.96 9.03 9.54
N VAL A 57 4.16 9.45 9.97
CA VAL A 57 4.77 8.97 11.22
C VAL A 57 4.21 9.75 12.39
N GLY A 58 3.72 9.03 13.40
CA GLY A 58 3.36 9.56 14.70
C GLY A 58 3.94 8.70 15.82
N ALA A 59 3.66 9.02 17.07
CA ALA A 59 4.19 8.28 18.23
C ALA A 59 3.82 6.79 18.18
N THR A 60 2.59 6.47 17.74
CA THR A 60 2.06 5.10 17.67
C THR A 60 2.67 4.24 16.56
N SER A 61 3.34 4.84 15.57
CA SER A 61 3.99 4.14 14.45
C SER A 61 5.52 4.17 14.53
N ARG A 62 6.10 4.99 15.38
CA ARG A 62 7.55 5.22 15.45
C ARG A 62 8.34 3.94 15.67
N THR A 63 7.94 3.12 16.63
CA THR A 63 8.60 1.84 16.93
C THR A 63 8.59 0.90 15.72
N ALA A 64 7.47 0.82 14.98
CA ALA A 64 7.38 -0.02 13.79
C ALA A 64 8.28 0.50 12.65
N VAL A 65 8.36 1.81 12.48
CA VAL A 65 9.26 2.44 11.48
C VAL A 65 10.73 2.21 11.83
N GLU A 66 11.11 2.34 13.09
CA GLU A 66 12.48 2.09 13.57
C GLU A 66 12.87 0.61 13.43
N ALA A 67 11.95 -0.31 13.77
CA ALA A 67 12.16 -1.74 13.57
C ALA A 67 12.39 -2.08 12.09
N MET A 68 11.57 -1.50 11.20
CA MET A 68 11.71 -1.64 9.75
C MET A 68 13.07 -1.13 9.26
N ARG A 69 13.50 0.07 9.67
CA ARG A 69 14.79 0.64 9.30
C ARG A 69 15.95 -0.22 9.79
N SER A 70 15.87 -0.71 11.03
CA SER A 70 16.88 -1.59 11.62
C SER A 70 16.97 -2.93 10.88
N ALA A 71 15.83 -3.53 10.50
CA ALA A 71 15.80 -4.75 9.70
C ALA A 71 16.37 -4.53 8.28
N ALA A 72 16.09 -3.36 7.67
CA ALA A 72 16.61 -3.01 6.34
C ALA A 72 18.13 -2.78 6.33
N ALA A 73 18.70 -2.34 7.46
CA ALA A 73 20.14 -2.12 7.58
C ALA A 73 20.95 -3.42 7.62
N THR A 74 20.36 -4.52 8.14
CA THR A 74 21.00 -5.85 8.24
C THR A 74 20.01 -6.94 7.83
N PRO A 75 19.65 -7.03 6.52
CA PRO A 75 18.62 -7.95 6.06
C PRO A 75 18.95 -9.41 6.38
N GLY A 76 17.94 -10.16 6.82
CA GLY A 76 18.06 -11.57 7.18
C GLY A 76 18.73 -11.88 8.52
N GLN A 77 19.40 -10.90 9.13
CA GLN A 77 20.15 -11.10 10.38
C GLN A 77 19.39 -10.58 11.59
N ARG A 78 18.76 -9.41 11.49
CA ARG A 78 18.06 -8.77 12.59
C ARG A 78 16.57 -8.67 12.28
N TYR A 79 15.75 -9.05 13.24
CA TYR A 79 14.28 -8.99 13.10
C TYR A 79 13.77 -9.77 11.87
N ASN A 80 14.08 -11.07 11.84
CA ASN A 80 13.67 -11.97 10.78
C ASN A 80 12.87 -13.17 11.35
N PRO A 81 11.55 -13.24 11.09
CA PRO A 81 10.74 -12.26 10.35
C PRO A 81 10.46 -10.96 11.14
N LEU A 82 10.11 -9.89 10.40
CA LEU A 82 9.45 -8.71 10.96
C LEU A 82 7.94 -8.87 10.76
N VAL A 83 7.17 -8.86 11.84
CA VAL A 83 5.70 -8.97 11.77
C VAL A 83 5.06 -7.68 12.23
N ILE A 84 4.33 -7.01 11.34
CA ILE A 84 3.64 -5.75 11.61
C ILE A 84 2.17 -6.06 11.86
N VAL A 85 1.70 -5.85 13.08
CA VAL A 85 0.31 -6.08 13.47
C VAL A 85 -0.45 -4.77 13.69
N GLY A 86 -1.77 -4.79 13.60
CA GLY A 86 -2.61 -3.62 13.86
C GLY A 86 -3.94 -3.66 13.12
N HIS A 87 -4.83 -2.75 13.49
CA HIS A 87 -6.17 -2.64 12.90
C HIS A 87 -6.15 -2.37 11.39
N SER A 88 -7.30 -2.58 10.74
CA SER A 88 -7.44 -2.24 9.31
C SER A 88 -7.29 -0.73 9.10
N GLY A 89 -6.59 -0.34 8.01
CA GLY A 89 -6.45 1.08 7.64
C GLY A 89 -5.40 1.89 8.40
N VAL A 90 -4.62 1.30 9.34
CA VAL A 90 -3.57 2.00 10.09
C VAL A 90 -2.26 2.21 9.30
N GLY A 91 -2.13 1.63 8.10
CA GLY A 91 -0.92 1.82 7.27
C GLY A 91 0.00 0.60 7.17
N LYS A 92 -0.41 -0.62 7.61
CA LYS A 92 0.44 -1.84 7.53
C LYS A 92 0.96 -2.14 6.13
N THR A 93 0.07 -2.15 5.15
CA THR A 93 0.42 -2.34 3.73
C THR A 93 1.43 -1.30 3.27
N HIS A 94 1.22 -0.03 3.63
CA HIS A 94 2.12 1.06 3.29
C HIS A 94 3.52 0.81 3.89
N LEU A 95 3.60 0.54 5.19
CA LEU A 95 4.87 0.29 5.86
C LEU A 95 5.58 -0.94 5.32
N LEU A 96 4.85 -2.01 4.96
CA LEU A 96 5.42 -3.21 4.33
C LEU A 96 6.06 -2.91 2.98
N HIS A 97 5.39 -2.13 2.12
CA HIS A 97 5.95 -1.71 0.84
C HIS A 97 7.14 -0.74 1.02
N ALA A 98 7.04 0.20 1.97
CA ALA A 98 8.15 1.09 2.33
C ALA A 98 9.38 0.27 2.80
N PHE A 99 9.16 -0.81 3.56
CA PHE A 99 10.22 -1.76 3.92
C PHE A 99 10.82 -2.42 2.67
N GLY A 100 9.99 -2.84 1.72
CA GLY A 100 10.46 -3.38 0.45
C GLY A 100 11.36 -2.41 -0.33
N HIS A 101 11.02 -1.10 -0.33
CA HIS A 101 11.87 -0.06 -0.93
C HIS A 101 13.19 0.10 -0.16
N ALA A 102 13.16 0.10 1.17
CA ALA A 102 14.35 0.19 2.00
C ALA A 102 15.30 -1.00 1.76
N LEU A 103 14.76 -2.23 1.63
CA LEU A 103 15.53 -3.43 1.30
C LEU A 103 16.15 -3.35 -0.09
N LYS A 104 15.47 -2.79 -1.09
CA LYS A 104 16.06 -2.53 -2.41
C LYS A 104 17.18 -1.51 -2.33
N ALA A 105 17.00 -0.45 -1.56
CA ALA A 105 18.02 0.58 -1.35
C ALA A 105 19.26 0.03 -0.61
N SER A 106 19.11 -1.00 0.24
CA SER A 106 20.23 -1.70 0.87
C SER A 106 20.95 -2.71 -0.03
N GLY A 107 20.53 -2.83 -1.31
CA GLY A 107 21.21 -3.64 -2.32
C GLY A 107 20.55 -4.98 -2.65
N LEU A 108 19.39 -5.33 -2.06
CA LEU A 108 18.66 -6.53 -2.41
C LEU A 108 17.96 -6.37 -3.76
N ALA A 109 18.33 -7.23 -4.73
CA ALA A 109 17.79 -7.12 -6.09
C ALA A 109 16.37 -7.69 -6.23
N ARG A 110 16.07 -8.80 -5.54
CA ARG A 110 14.84 -9.60 -5.71
C ARG A 110 13.98 -9.52 -4.47
N VAL A 111 13.38 -8.35 -4.25
CA VAL A 111 12.41 -8.13 -3.17
C VAL A 111 11.00 -8.36 -3.70
N ALA A 112 10.35 -9.42 -3.24
CA ALA A 112 8.97 -9.74 -3.56
C ALA A 112 8.02 -9.22 -2.48
N VAL A 113 6.93 -8.58 -2.90
CA VAL A 113 5.84 -8.15 -2.02
C VAL A 113 4.55 -8.73 -2.57
N LEU A 114 3.92 -9.61 -1.81
CA LEU A 114 2.70 -10.32 -2.17
C LEU A 114 1.58 -9.98 -1.20
N ASP A 115 0.36 -9.89 -1.68
CA ASP A 115 -0.82 -10.01 -0.84
C ASP A 115 -1.04 -11.49 -0.47
N GLY A 116 -1.52 -11.79 0.74
CA GLY A 116 -1.77 -13.15 1.19
C GLY A 116 -2.77 -13.89 0.31
N ARG A 117 -3.74 -13.19 -0.29
CA ARG A 117 -4.66 -13.75 -1.28
C ARG A 117 -3.92 -14.18 -2.54
N THR A 118 -3.07 -13.30 -3.08
CA THR A 118 -2.24 -13.61 -4.27
C THR A 118 -1.33 -14.81 -4.03
N PHE A 119 -0.79 -14.97 -2.81
CA PHE A 119 -0.03 -16.17 -2.44
C PHE A 119 -0.87 -17.43 -2.52
N VAL A 120 -2.10 -17.42 -1.97
CA VAL A 120 -3.03 -18.55 -2.01
C VAL A 120 -3.49 -18.86 -3.43
N GLU A 121 -3.92 -17.84 -4.18
CA GLU A 121 -4.38 -18.00 -5.57
C GLU A 121 -3.25 -18.53 -6.47
N GLY A 122 -2.03 -18.06 -6.28
CA GLY A 122 -0.86 -18.56 -7.01
C GLY A 122 -0.56 -20.03 -6.74
N LEU A 123 -0.74 -20.50 -5.50
CA LEU A 123 -0.62 -21.91 -5.16
C LEU A 123 -1.75 -22.76 -5.79
N VAL A 124 -3.00 -22.27 -5.69
CA VAL A 124 -4.15 -22.97 -6.27
C VAL A 124 -4.03 -23.13 -7.78
N ALA A 125 -3.64 -22.06 -8.48
CA ALA A 125 -3.36 -22.09 -9.91
C ALA A 125 -2.25 -23.09 -10.25
N ALA A 126 -1.15 -23.07 -9.51
CA ALA A 126 -0.02 -23.97 -9.71
C ALA A 126 -0.40 -25.45 -9.44
N LEU A 127 -1.30 -25.73 -8.49
CA LEU A 127 -1.85 -27.07 -8.26
C LEU A 127 -2.70 -27.52 -9.45
N GLY A 128 -3.59 -26.67 -9.96
CA GLY A 128 -4.43 -26.98 -11.12
C GLY A 128 -3.62 -27.24 -12.40
N GLU A 129 -2.51 -26.56 -12.58
CA GLU A 129 -1.62 -26.68 -13.74
C GLU A 129 -0.52 -27.76 -13.58
N GLY A 130 -0.40 -28.40 -12.43
CA GLY A 130 0.71 -29.31 -12.12
C GLY A 130 2.10 -28.61 -12.05
N SER A 131 2.10 -27.28 -11.84
CA SER A 131 3.31 -26.44 -11.90
C SER A 131 3.82 -25.99 -10.51
N VAL A 132 3.45 -26.68 -9.43
CA VAL A 132 3.81 -26.33 -8.03
C VAL A 132 5.32 -26.21 -7.84
N THR A 133 6.11 -27.10 -8.47
CA THR A 133 7.57 -27.06 -8.37
C THR A 133 8.13 -25.74 -8.91
N ARG A 134 7.61 -25.27 -10.04
CA ARG A 134 7.98 -23.98 -10.64
C ARG A 134 7.57 -22.80 -9.75
N TRP A 135 6.36 -22.84 -9.20
CA TRP A 135 5.86 -21.83 -8.26
C TRP A 135 6.74 -21.73 -7.01
N ARG A 136 7.12 -22.86 -6.39
CA ARG A 136 8.06 -22.92 -5.27
C ARG A 136 9.44 -22.36 -5.65
N GLN A 137 9.97 -22.73 -6.81
CA GLN A 137 11.29 -22.24 -7.26
C GLN A 137 11.33 -20.72 -7.41
N ARG A 138 10.23 -20.11 -7.89
CA ARG A 138 10.12 -18.63 -7.97
C ARG A 138 10.23 -17.98 -6.59
N LEU A 139 9.50 -18.49 -5.62
CA LEU A 139 9.50 -17.96 -4.25
C LEU A 139 10.82 -18.20 -3.51
N ARG A 140 11.54 -19.28 -3.85
CA ARG A 140 12.87 -19.59 -3.27
C ARG A 140 13.99 -18.68 -3.78
N ARG A 141 13.82 -18.05 -4.92
CA ARG A 141 14.85 -17.21 -5.56
C ARG A 141 14.88 -15.78 -5.07
N VAL A 142 13.93 -15.35 -4.22
CA VAL A 142 13.89 -13.99 -3.71
C VAL A 142 15.00 -13.74 -2.67
N ASP A 143 15.44 -12.50 -2.57
CA ASP A 143 16.36 -12.04 -1.51
C ASP A 143 15.57 -11.59 -0.28
N ALA A 144 14.33 -11.15 -0.49
CA ALA A 144 13.38 -10.88 0.57
C ALA A 144 11.95 -11.22 0.14
N LEU A 145 11.15 -11.78 1.06
CA LEU A 145 9.74 -12.11 0.88
C LEU A 145 8.89 -11.34 1.90
N LEU A 146 8.01 -10.49 1.39
CA LEU A 146 7.10 -9.70 2.18
C LEU A 146 5.67 -10.13 1.83
N ILE A 147 4.84 -10.49 2.82
CA ILE A 147 3.45 -10.91 2.60
C ILE A 147 2.51 -10.03 3.41
N ASP A 148 1.63 -9.32 2.71
CA ASP A 148 0.59 -8.50 3.32
C ASP A 148 -0.64 -9.35 3.68
N ASP A 149 -1.22 -9.08 4.84
CA ASP A 149 -2.41 -9.75 5.40
C ASP A 149 -2.34 -11.28 5.38
N VAL A 150 -1.35 -11.87 6.09
CA VAL A 150 -1.25 -13.33 6.22
C VAL A 150 -2.49 -13.97 6.85
N GLY A 151 -3.33 -13.20 7.54
CA GLY A 151 -4.60 -13.68 8.10
C GLY A 151 -5.52 -14.34 7.08
N VAL A 152 -5.39 -14.01 5.80
CA VAL A 152 -6.11 -14.65 4.69
C VAL A 152 -5.82 -16.15 4.56
N LEU A 153 -4.71 -16.65 5.10
CA LEU A 153 -4.35 -18.06 5.09
C LEU A 153 -5.11 -18.88 6.16
N ALA A 154 -5.88 -18.25 7.05
CA ALA A 154 -6.67 -18.93 8.08
C ALA A 154 -7.56 -20.02 7.47
N GLY A 155 -7.51 -21.22 8.03
CA GLY A 155 -8.26 -22.39 7.54
C GLY A 155 -7.79 -22.98 6.19
N LYS A 156 -6.71 -22.46 5.60
CA LYS A 156 -6.15 -22.95 4.33
C LYS A 156 -4.89 -23.79 4.60
N GLU A 157 -5.06 -24.99 5.12
CA GLU A 157 -3.99 -25.88 5.59
C GLU A 157 -2.86 -26.02 4.55
N ARG A 158 -3.20 -26.28 3.29
CA ARG A 158 -2.21 -26.45 2.23
C ARG A 158 -1.36 -25.21 2.01
N SER A 159 -1.98 -24.04 2.05
CA SER A 159 -1.26 -22.76 1.89
C SER A 159 -0.38 -22.46 3.10
N GLN A 160 -0.83 -22.81 4.30
CA GLN A 160 -0.04 -22.68 5.52
C GLN A 160 1.17 -23.63 5.52
N GLU A 161 0.97 -24.88 5.05
CA GLU A 161 2.07 -25.84 4.91
C GLU A 161 3.15 -25.32 3.93
N GLU A 162 2.74 -24.82 2.76
CA GLU A 162 3.67 -24.26 1.78
C GLU A 162 4.40 -23.03 2.33
N LEU A 163 3.70 -22.15 3.05
CA LEU A 163 4.35 -21.00 3.68
C LEU A 163 5.34 -21.44 4.78
N TYR A 164 5.00 -22.46 5.57
CA TYR A 164 5.89 -23.01 6.59
C TYR A 164 7.18 -23.57 5.99
N LEU A 165 7.07 -24.35 4.90
CA LEU A 165 8.25 -24.91 4.21
C LEU A 165 9.11 -23.79 3.61
N LEU A 166 8.49 -22.81 2.98
CA LEU A 166 9.17 -21.66 2.41
C LEU A 166 9.85 -20.80 3.47
N TYR A 167 9.18 -20.58 4.60
CA TYR A 167 9.70 -19.86 5.77
C TYR A 167 11.03 -20.47 6.24
N ASN A 168 11.06 -21.79 6.51
CA ASN A 168 12.26 -22.46 7.00
C ASN A 168 13.42 -22.31 5.98
N LEU A 169 13.14 -22.51 4.70
CA LEU A 169 14.14 -22.40 3.65
C LEU A 169 14.72 -20.97 3.53
N LEU A 170 13.86 -19.94 3.62
CA LEU A 170 14.31 -18.56 3.55
C LEU A 170 15.10 -18.16 4.80
N LEU A 171 14.68 -18.66 5.98
CA LEU A 171 15.39 -18.44 7.23
C LEU A 171 16.80 -19.06 7.19
N ASP A 172 16.92 -20.33 6.77
CA ASP A 172 18.18 -21.06 6.65
C ASP A 172 19.13 -20.38 5.64
N SER A 173 18.58 -19.70 4.65
CA SER A 173 19.33 -18.95 3.64
C SER A 173 19.55 -17.48 4.02
N ASN A 174 19.28 -17.07 5.25
CA ASN A 174 19.35 -15.68 5.74
C ASN A 174 18.61 -14.68 4.83
N ARG A 175 17.48 -15.09 4.23
CA ARG A 175 16.63 -14.21 3.43
C ARG A 175 15.66 -13.47 4.34
N GLN A 176 15.51 -12.16 4.10
CA GLN A 176 14.60 -11.35 4.91
C GLN A 176 13.15 -11.72 4.65
N MET A 177 12.38 -11.86 5.72
CA MET A 177 10.94 -12.03 5.66
C MET A 177 10.22 -10.93 6.45
N ALA A 178 9.06 -10.49 5.94
CA ALA A 178 8.14 -9.67 6.73
C ALA A 178 6.70 -10.01 6.40
N PHE A 179 5.86 -9.86 7.41
CA PHE A 179 4.44 -10.20 7.33
C PHE A 179 3.60 -9.10 7.97
N THR A 180 2.39 -8.90 7.45
CA THR A 180 1.40 -8.09 8.17
C THR A 180 0.22 -8.95 8.59
N ALA A 181 -0.39 -8.58 9.72
CA ALA A 181 -1.59 -9.22 10.24
C ALA A 181 -2.47 -8.21 11.00
N ARG A 182 -3.71 -8.58 11.29
CA ARG A 182 -4.62 -7.75 12.10
C ARG A 182 -4.38 -7.93 13.60
N VAL A 183 -3.91 -9.10 13.99
CA VAL A 183 -3.64 -9.51 15.37
C VAL A 183 -2.28 -10.20 15.45
N PRO A 184 -1.67 -10.28 16.62
CA PRO A 184 -0.43 -11.03 16.82
C PRO A 184 -0.53 -12.49 16.33
N PRO A 185 0.58 -13.11 15.85
CA PRO A 185 0.56 -14.48 15.31
C PRO A 185 -0.07 -15.51 16.26
N ALA A 186 0.15 -15.38 17.56
CA ALA A 186 -0.43 -16.28 18.56
C ALA A 186 -1.97 -16.22 18.67
N GLN A 187 -2.59 -15.16 18.14
CA GLN A 187 -4.04 -14.93 18.15
C GLN A 187 -4.70 -15.18 16.79
N LEU A 188 -3.93 -15.61 15.78
CA LEU A 188 -4.46 -15.93 14.46
C LEU A 188 -5.31 -17.20 14.51
N ALA A 189 -6.63 -17.04 14.59
CA ALA A 189 -7.55 -18.16 14.54
C ALA A 189 -7.44 -18.92 13.20
N GLY A 190 -7.50 -20.26 13.24
CA GLY A 190 -7.38 -21.10 12.03
C GLY A 190 -5.96 -21.21 11.46
N PHE A 191 -4.95 -20.80 12.24
CA PHE A 191 -3.55 -21.04 11.92
C PHE A 191 -3.02 -22.29 12.60
N GLU A 192 -2.18 -23.04 11.89
CA GLU A 192 -1.44 -24.12 12.49
C GLU A 192 -0.45 -23.61 13.54
N PRO A 193 -0.40 -24.24 14.74
CA PRO A 193 0.46 -23.77 15.83
C PRO A 193 1.93 -23.62 15.44
N ARG A 194 2.44 -24.55 14.60
CA ARG A 194 3.83 -24.51 14.12
C ARG A 194 4.14 -23.27 13.29
N LEU A 195 3.20 -22.84 12.40
CA LEU A 195 3.37 -21.63 11.59
C LEU A 195 3.24 -20.37 12.46
N ALA A 196 2.22 -20.32 13.33
CA ALA A 196 2.04 -19.21 14.27
C ALA A 196 3.28 -18.99 15.15
N THR A 197 3.88 -20.07 15.67
CA THR A 197 5.13 -20.02 16.45
C THR A 197 6.30 -19.47 15.63
N ARG A 198 6.43 -19.90 14.36
CA ARG A 198 7.48 -19.38 13.46
C ARG A 198 7.32 -17.88 13.17
N LEU A 199 6.09 -17.42 12.90
CA LEU A 199 5.82 -16.02 12.69
C LEU A 199 6.11 -15.18 13.96
N ALA A 200 5.79 -15.72 15.15
CA ALA A 200 6.09 -15.08 16.43
C ALA A 200 7.59 -15.12 16.82
N GLY A 201 8.39 -15.97 16.17
CA GLY A 201 9.81 -16.14 16.49
C GLY A 201 10.71 -14.97 16.09
N GLY A 202 10.21 -14.04 15.30
CA GLY A 202 10.89 -12.80 14.95
C GLY A 202 10.47 -11.62 15.83
N LEU A 203 10.55 -10.40 15.27
CA LEU A 203 10.07 -9.21 15.94
C LEU A 203 8.62 -8.93 15.53
N VAL A 204 7.71 -8.93 16.51
CA VAL A 204 6.32 -8.50 16.31
C VAL A 204 6.21 -7.06 16.80
N VAL A 205 5.80 -6.15 15.90
CA VAL A 205 5.58 -4.73 16.21
C VAL A 205 4.14 -4.36 15.95
N GLU A 206 3.56 -3.58 16.85
CA GLU A 206 2.21 -3.07 16.67
C GLU A 206 2.24 -1.70 16.00
N LEU A 207 1.40 -1.54 14.99
CA LEU A 207 1.09 -0.28 14.35
C LEU A 207 -0.26 0.19 14.91
N GLY A 208 -0.19 1.16 15.84
CA GLY A 208 -1.36 1.67 16.55
C GLY A 208 -2.27 2.52 15.66
N LEU A 209 -3.39 2.93 16.23
CA LEU A 209 -4.26 3.92 15.59
C LEU A 209 -3.51 5.25 15.40
N PRO A 210 -3.79 5.98 14.33
CA PRO A 210 -3.12 7.23 14.04
C PRO A 210 -3.39 8.26 15.15
N ASP A 211 -2.34 8.74 15.76
CA ASP A 211 -2.38 9.84 16.70
C ASP A 211 -2.63 11.19 15.99
N ARG A 212 -2.75 12.28 16.77
CA ARG A 212 -3.01 13.61 16.21
C ARG A 212 -1.89 14.05 15.26
N GLU A 213 -0.63 13.76 15.58
CA GLU A 213 0.54 14.11 14.76
C GLU A 213 0.45 13.44 13.37
N ALA A 214 0.23 12.12 13.34
CA ALA A 214 0.06 11.38 12.09
C ALA A 214 -1.14 11.87 11.28
N ARG A 215 -2.22 12.26 11.94
CA ARG A 215 -3.44 12.77 11.29
C ARG A 215 -3.23 14.15 10.68
N VAL A 216 -2.58 15.05 11.40
CA VAL A 216 -2.20 16.39 10.89
C VAL A 216 -1.34 16.24 9.63
N HIS A 217 -0.26 15.46 9.73
CA HIS A 217 0.65 15.23 8.62
C HIS A 217 -0.09 14.63 7.39
N GLU A 218 -1.02 13.70 7.62
CA GLU A 218 -1.81 13.11 6.53
C GLU A 218 -2.75 14.13 5.88
N VAL A 219 -3.41 14.98 6.65
CA VAL A 219 -4.29 16.03 6.12
C VAL A 219 -3.49 17.06 5.32
N GLU A 220 -2.35 17.53 5.84
CA GLU A 220 -1.46 18.46 5.14
C GLU A 220 -0.99 17.89 3.80
N ARG A 221 -0.62 16.60 3.80
CA ARG A 221 -0.22 15.88 2.58
C ARG A 221 -1.36 15.81 1.55
N LEU A 222 -2.59 15.55 1.99
CA LEU A 222 -3.76 15.43 1.11
C LEU A 222 -4.21 16.76 0.53
N LEU A 223 -4.10 17.84 1.30
CA LEU A 223 -4.51 19.18 0.87
C LEU A 223 -3.43 19.91 0.05
N GLY A 224 -2.20 19.36 0.04
CA GLY A 224 -1.06 19.97 -0.63
C GLY A 224 -0.41 21.06 0.22
N SER A 225 0.91 21.03 0.36
CA SER A 225 1.69 21.84 1.32
C SER A 225 1.78 23.35 1.03
N ALA A 226 1.09 23.88 0.01
CA ALA A 226 1.09 25.30 -0.30
C ALA A 226 0.01 26.03 0.51
N ALA A 227 0.39 26.61 1.66
CA ALA A 227 -0.42 27.52 2.48
C ALA A 227 -1.81 26.95 2.87
N VAL A 228 -1.82 25.76 3.41
CA VAL A 228 -3.08 25.16 3.95
C VAL A 228 -3.48 25.91 5.21
N ASP A 229 -4.75 26.33 5.27
CA ASP A 229 -5.33 26.95 6.44
C ASP A 229 -5.19 26.02 7.67
N PRO A 230 -4.47 26.44 8.74
CA PRO A 230 -4.28 25.63 9.93
C PRO A 230 -5.59 25.18 10.59
N ASP A 231 -6.63 26.02 10.51
CA ASP A 231 -7.95 25.73 11.06
C ASP A 231 -8.62 24.58 10.29
N LEU A 232 -8.40 24.51 8.97
CA LEU A 232 -8.90 23.42 8.15
C LEU A 232 -8.17 22.10 8.45
N VAL A 233 -6.84 22.15 8.64
CA VAL A 233 -6.05 20.99 9.05
C VAL A 233 -6.52 20.46 10.39
N ASP A 234 -6.65 21.35 11.38
CA ASP A 234 -7.12 20.99 12.72
C ASP A 234 -8.55 20.43 12.71
N PHE A 235 -9.43 21.03 11.90
CA PHE A 235 -10.77 20.54 11.70
C PHE A 235 -10.82 19.07 11.27
N PHE A 236 -10.05 18.69 10.25
CA PHE A 236 -10.00 17.29 9.79
C PHE A 236 -9.25 16.38 10.77
N ALA A 237 -8.11 16.81 11.28
CA ALA A 237 -7.29 16.02 12.17
C ALA A 237 -7.96 15.71 13.50
N SER A 238 -8.86 16.57 13.98
CA SER A 238 -9.63 16.38 15.22
C SER A 238 -10.87 15.50 15.05
N ARG A 239 -11.31 15.20 13.83
CA ARG A 239 -12.51 14.37 13.60
C ARG A 239 -12.28 12.93 14.07
N PRO A 240 -13.25 12.30 14.74
CA PRO A 240 -13.14 10.91 15.17
C PRO A 240 -13.21 10.00 13.94
N THR A 241 -12.06 9.45 13.53
CA THR A 241 -11.95 8.42 12.49
C THR A 241 -11.15 7.25 13.04
N GLY A 242 -11.58 6.04 12.74
CA GLY A 242 -10.93 4.82 13.20
C GLY A 242 -9.65 4.48 12.46
N SER A 243 -9.34 5.18 11.34
CA SER A 243 -8.16 4.89 10.54
C SER A 243 -7.77 6.07 9.64
N LEU A 244 -6.50 6.08 9.16
CA LEU A 244 -6.05 7.05 8.14
C LEU A 244 -6.85 6.91 6.84
N ARG A 245 -7.29 5.71 6.48
CA ARG A 245 -8.12 5.49 5.30
C ARG A 245 -9.46 6.22 5.41
N GLU A 246 -10.12 6.16 6.56
CA GLU A 246 -11.36 6.90 6.79
C GLU A 246 -11.13 8.41 6.76
N LEU A 247 -10.01 8.88 7.35
CA LEU A 247 -9.62 10.29 7.29
C LEU A 247 -9.39 10.74 5.84
N GLN A 248 -8.66 9.96 5.05
CA GLN A 248 -8.45 10.22 3.62
C GLN A 248 -9.77 10.33 2.85
N GLN A 249 -10.67 9.37 3.06
CA GLN A 249 -12.00 9.38 2.44
C GLN A 249 -12.82 10.60 2.86
N LEU A 250 -12.72 11.00 4.13
CA LEU A 250 -13.40 12.19 4.64
C LEU A 250 -12.91 13.46 3.94
N VAL A 251 -11.58 13.66 3.91
CA VAL A 251 -10.95 14.82 3.25
C VAL A 251 -11.33 14.85 1.76
N GLN A 252 -11.15 13.74 1.04
CA GLN A 252 -11.47 13.65 -0.39
C GLN A 252 -12.94 13.95 -0.69
N ARG A 253 -13.86 13.43 0.12
CA ARG A 253 -15.29 13.65 -0.04
C ARG A 253 -15.67 15.13 0.15
N VAL A 254 -15.09 15.79 1.17
CA VAL A 254 -15.36 17.21 1.42
C VAL A 254 -14.73 18.09 0.36
N THR A 255 -13.51 17.81 -0.06
CA THR A 255 -12.84 18.53 -1.17
C THR A 255 -13.64 18.45 -2.46
N ALA A 256 -14.05 17.24 -2.85
CA ALA A 256 -14.88 17.04 -4.04
C ALA A 256 -16.23 17.76 -3.95
N ALA A 257 -16.85 17.80 -2.77
CA ALA A 257 -18.11 18.53 -2.56
C ALA A 257 -17.94 20.05 -2.63
N ALA A 258 -16.81 20.58 -2.18
CA ALA A 258 -16.46 22.01 -2.31
C ALA A 258 -16.23 22.39 -3.78
N ASP A 259 -15.48 21.56 -4.51
CA ASP A 259 -15.20 21.75 -5.94
C ASP A 259 -16.49 21.73 -6.78
N GLN A 260 -17.39 20.77 -6.53
CA GLN A 260 -18.68 20.66 -7.22
C GLN A 260 -19.57 21.88 -7.02
N ARG A 261 -19.48 22.54 -5.85
CA ARG A 261 -20.26 23.74 -5.51
C ARG A 261 -19.52 25.04 -5.84
N ALA A 262 -18.31 24.94 -6.38
CA ALA A 262 -17.44 26.07 -6.67
C ALA A 262 -17.23 27.01 -5.46
N VAL A 263 -17.13 26.44 -4.24
CA VAL A 263 -16.89 27.19 -3.01
C VAL A 263 -15.47 26.94 -2.50
N PRO A 264 -14.82 27.97 -1.91
CA PRO A 264 -13.48 27.81 -1.37
C PRO A 264 -13.48 26.82 -0.19
N LEU A 265 -12.51 25.90 -0.18
CA LEU A 265 -12.36 24.94 0.90
C LEU A 265 -11.77 25.63 2.13
N SER A 266 -12.54 25.71 3.20
CA SER A 266 -12.16 26.29 4.49
C SER A 266 -12.80 25.48 5.62
N ALA A 267 -12.36 25.66 6.87
CA ALA A 267 -12.95 24.97 8.01
C ALA A 267 -14.46 25.21 8.16
N PRO A 268 -14.99 26.46 8.02
CA PRO A 268 -16.44 26.71 8.02
C PRO A 268 -17.17 26.00 6.87
N THR A 269 -16.59 26.02 5.65
CA THR A 269 -17.17 25.34 4.50
C THR A 269 -17.21 23.83 4.69
N ALA A 270 -16.10 23.24 5.17
CA ALA A 270 -16.00 21.81 5.45
C ALA A 270 -17.03 21.37 6.50
N ARG A 271 -17.23 22.16 7.53
CA ARG A 271 -18.27 21.92 8.56
C ARG A 271 -19.67 21.89 7.95
N ARG A 272 -20.04 22.92 7.18
CA ARG A 272 -21.37 22.99 6.51
C ARG A 272 -21.60 21.82 5.57
N LEU A 273 -20.57 21.42 4.80
CA LEU A 273 -20.67 20.30 3.87
C LEU A 273 -20.87 18.96 4.56
N LEU A 274 -20.33 18.78 5.77
CA LEU A 274 -20.50 17.55 6.55
C LEU A 274 -21.79 17.52 7.34
N ASP A 275 -22.17 18.65 7.95
CA ASP A 275 -23.32 18.73 8.84
C ASP A 275 -24.66 18.89 8.06
N GLY A 276 -24.58 19.06 6.74
CA GLY A 276 -25.77 19.10 5.87
C GLY A 276 -26.60 20.36 6.01
N GLU A 277 -26.06 21.46 6.55
CA GLU A 277 -26.77 22.73 6.65
C GLU A 277 -27.02 23.32 5.26
N PRO A 278 -28.25 23.75 4.95
CA PRO A 278 -28.56 24.40 3.70
C PRO A 278 -27.78 25.69 3.56
N GLU A 279 -27.32 25.94 2.34
CA GLU A 279 -26.62 27.13 1.90
C GLU A 279 -27.41 28.36 2.31
N GLU A 280 -27.00 29.06 3.37
CA GLU A 280 -27.44 30.44 3.58
C GLU A 280 -26.90 31.24 2.40
N ALA A 281 -27.77 31.43 1.42
CA ALA A 281 -27.56 32.34 0.32
C ALA A 281 -27.03 33.66 0.89
N THR A 282 -25.81 34.01 0.54
CA THR A 282 -25.26 35.35 0.78
C THR A 282 -26.23 36.36 0.18
N ARG A 283 -27.15 36.82 1.00
CA ARG A 283 -28.03 37.95 0.66
C ARG A 283 -27.14 39.18 0.55
N THR A 284 -26.74 39.47 -0.65
CA THR A 284 -26.40 40.85 -1.04
C THR A 284 -27.63 41.70 -0.74
N PRO A 285 -27.53 42.79 0.03
CA PRO A 285 -28.66 43.67 0.24
C PRO A 285 -28.94 44.43 -1.06
N ARG A 286 -29.91 43.96 -1.86
CA ARG A 286 -30.52 44.79 -2.87
C ARG A 286 -31.38 45.83 -2.16
N ARG A 287 -30.88 47.07 -2.14
CA ARG A 287 -31.66 48.25 -1.85
C ARG A 287 -32.76 48.44 -2.90
N GLY A 288 -33.96 48.66 -2.43
CA GLY A 288 -34.87 49.60 -3.08
C GLY A 288 -36.17 49.05 -3.64
N SER A 289 -37.17 49.42 -2.96
CA SER A 289 -38.48 49.94 -3.42
C SER A 289 -39.61 48.97 -3.78
N GLY A 290 -40.66 49.03 -3.01
CA GLY A 290 -42.02 49.26 -3.55
C GLY A 290 -43.03 48.14 -3.43
N LEU A 291 -43.83 48.19 -2.38
CA LEU A 291 -45.31 48.02 -2.37
C LEU A 291 -45.93 46.82 -3.15
N LEU A 292 -46.56 45.93 -2.48
CA LEU A 292 -48.00 45.62 -2.36
C LEU A 292 -48.24 44.14 -1.99
N ALA A 293 -48.97 43.92 -0.92
CA ALA A 293 -49.62 42.67 -0.56
C ALA A 293 -51.06 42.66 -1.17
N PRO A 294 -51.92 41.68 -0.97
CA PRO A 294 -51.78 40.28 -0.58
C PRO A 294 -52.61 39.33 -1.48
N GLY A 295 -52.40 38.03 -1.35
CA GLY A 295 -53.29 37.05 -2.00
C GLY A 295 -53.01 35.60 -1.60
N SER A 296 -53.87 35.14 -0.75
CA SER A 296 -54.19 33.77 -0.33
C SER A 296 -53.99 32.66 -1.36
N GLY A 297 -53.54 31.48 -0.90
CA GLY A 297 -53.82 30.24 -1.61
C GLY A 297 -53.01 29.02 -1.28
N ALA A 298 -53.54 28.25 -0.32
CA ALA A 298 -53.63 26.78 -0.33
C ALA A 298 -52.39 25.89 -0.25
N LEU A 299 -52.27 25.29 0.92
CA LEU A 299 -51.92 23.86 1.12
C LEU A 299 -52.23 22.95 -0.07
N ARG A 300 -51.25 22.13 -0.49
CA ARG A 300 -51.40 20.73 -0.93
C ARG A 300 -50.02 20.08 -1.02
N SER A 301 -49.78 19.19 -0.10
CA SER A 301 -49.73 17.72 -0.24
C SER A 301 -48.30 17.18 -0.35
N ARG A 302 -47.81 16.77 0.81
CA ARG A 302 -46.88 15.65 0.99
C ARG A 302 -47.61 14.38 0.50
N GLU A 303 -47.41 14.01 -0.71
CA GLU A 303 -47.70 12.65 -1.24
C GLU A 303 -47.52 12.70 -2.76
N LYS A 304 -46.29 12.38 -3.19
CA LYS A 304 -45.90 11.79 -4.48
C LYS A 304 -44.40 11.94 -4.71
N MET A 305 -43.64 11.06 -4.14
CA MET A 305 -42.34 10.65 -4.64
C MET A 305 -41.91 9.36 -3.95
N ILE A 306 -42.80 8.37 -3.99
CA ILE A 306 -42.44 6.97 -3.82
C ILE A 306 -43.05 6.29 -5.03
N GLU A 307 -42.34 6.29 -6.12
CA GLU A 307 -42.52 5.38 -7.29
C GLU A 307 -41.42 5.72 -8.28
N THR A 308 -40.38 4.91 -8.24
CA THR A 308 -39.57 4.41 -9.34
C THR A 308 -38.16 4.05 -8.88
N TRP A 309 -38.06 2.90 -8.26
CA TRP A 309 -36.87 2.06 -8.41
C TRP A 309 -37.28 0.59 -8.19
N PRO A 310 -37.30 -0.22 -9.26
CA PRO A 310 -37.57 -1.64 -9.13
C PRO A 310 -36.33 -2.40 -8.65
N ASP A 311 -36.56 -3.27 -7.68
CA ASP A 311 -35.91 -4.53 -7.38
C ASP A 311 -34.50 -4.81 -7.95
N VAL A 312 -33.52 -4.68 -7.09
CA VAL A 312 -32.19 -5.33 -7.24
C VAL A 312 -31.79 -6.14 -6.00
N SER A 313 -32.69 -6.38 -5.04
CA SER A 313 -32.32 -7.02 -3.77
C SER A 313 -32.62 -8.53 -3.64
N GLU A 314 -33.29 -9.19 -4.58
CA GLU A 314 -33.58 -10.63 -4.43
C GLU A 314 -32.78 -11.60 -5.32
N ARG A 315 -32.02 -11.14 -6.31
CA ARG A 315 -31.22 -12.02 -7.17
C ARG A 315 -29.78 -12.28 -6.73
N VAL A 316 -29.28 -11.56 -5.72
CA VAL A 316 -27.90 -11.73 -5.25
C VAL A 316 -27.78 -12.69 -4.06
N ILE A 317 -28.90 -13.09 -3.45
CA ILE A 317 -28.88 -13.96 -2.27
C ILE A 317 -29.00 -15.45 -2.63
N GLU A 318 -29.46 -15.80 -3.80
CA GLU A 318 -29.61 -17.23 -4.21
C GLU A 318 -28.38 -17.87 -4.86
N GLU A 319 -27.37 -17.14 -5.21
CA GLU A 319 -26.11 -17.67 -5.79
C GLU A 319 -25.00 -17.97 -4.75
N TRP A 320 -25.30 -17.85 -3.45
CA TRP A 320 -24.32 -18.10 -2.36
C TRP A 320 -24.83 -19.09 -1.30
N ARG A 321 -25.73 -20.00 -1.68
CA ARG A 321 -26.03 -21.18 -0.87
C ARG A 321 -25.43 -22.46 -1.43
#